data_21eec9b1557a8b5b071d829f76f3a71a
#
_entry.id   21eec9b1557a8b5b071d829f76f3a71a
#
_cell.length_a   1.000
_cell.length_b   1.000
_cell.length_c   1.000
_cell.angle_alpha   90.00
_cell.angle_beta   90.00
_cell.angle_gamma   90.00
#
_symmetry.space_group_name_H-M   'P 1'
#
loop_
_entity.id
_entity.type
_entity.pdbx_description
1 polymer ?
#
loop_
_entity_poly.entity_id
_entity_poly.type
_entity_poly.pdbx_seq_one_letter_code
_entity_poly.pdbx_strand_id
1 'polypeptide(L)'
;MAVIHAIPPGQVMGYGQVAMRAGLPGRARLTARILGQNEDPSLPWHRVLRSDGRIAMAEGSVGWREQSQRLRAEGVVVENGRVRMPAADPVAALDAAVWGPG
;
A
#
# COMPACT_ATOMS: atom_id res chain seq x y z
N MET A 1 -4.65 -1.89 -13.06
CA MET A 1 -3.37 -2.47 -12.60
C MET A 1 -3.57 -3.90 -12.11
N ALA A 2 -3.12 -4.84 -12.90
CA ALA A 2 -3.32 -6.26 -12.62
C ALA A 2 -2.71 -6.71 -11.28
N VAL A 3 -1.55 -6.16 -10.93
CA VAL A 3 -0.86 -6.52 -9.67
C VAL A 3 -1.74 -6.18 -8.46
N ILE A 4 -2.35 -5.01 -8.46
CA ILE A 4 -3.20 -4.57 -7.35
C ILE A 4 -4.47 -5.40 -7.29
N HIS A 5 -5.10 -5.70 -8.42
CA HIS A 5 -6.29 -6.55 -8.47
C HIS A 5 -6.02 -7.95 -7.90
N ALA A 6 -4.78 -8.43 -7.99
CA ALA A 6 -4.41 -9.74 -7.49
C ALA A 6 -4.18 -9.79 -5.97
N ILE A 7 -4.17 -8.66 -5.27
CA ILE A 7 -4.01 -8.65 -3.81
C ILE A 7 -5.32 -9.15 -3.17
N PRO A 8 -5.30 -10.28 -2.45
CA PRO A 8 -6.53 -10.81 -1.87
C PRO A 8 -6.98 -10.00 -0.65
N PRO A 9 -8.27 -10.09 -0.28
CA PRO A 9 -8.78 -9.48 0.94
C PRO A 9 -8.00 -9.93 2.18
N GLY A 10 -7.75 -8.99 3.09
CA GLY A 10 -6.98 -9.27 4.30
C GLY A 10 -5.48 -9.20 4.13
N GLN A 11 -5.00 -8.97 2.90
CA GLN A 11 -3.58 -8.80 2.62
C GLN A 11 -3.27 -7.39 2.15
N VAL A 12 -2.03 -6.97 2.35
CA VAL A 12 -1.55 -5.64 1.97
C VAL A 12 -0.22 -5.74 1.24
N MET A 13 0.10 -4.70 0.47
CA MET A 13 1.34 -4.64 -0.29
C MET A 13 1.86 -3.21 -0.28
N GLY A 14 3.18 -3.04 -0.20
CA GLY A 14 3.79 -1.71 -0.31
C GLY A 14 3.85 -1.21 -1.76
N TYR A 15 3.90 0.11 -1.96
CA TYR A 15 4.01 0.69 -3.31
C TYR A 15 5.22 0.18 -4.09
N GLY A 16 6.36 0.04 -3.41
CA GLY A 16 7.57 -0.48 -4.06
C GLY A 16 7.42 -1.93 -4.50
N GLN A 17 6.75 -2.74 -3.71
CA GLN A 17 6.48 -4.12 -4.04
C GLN A 17 5.53 -4.23 -5.23
N VAL A 18 4.50 -3.39 -5.28
CA VAL A 18 3.59 -3.31 -6.43
C VAL A 18 4.36 -2.91 -7.68
N ALA A 19 5.21 -1.89 -7.58
CA ALA A 19 6.02 -1.42 -8.69
C ALA A 19 6.95 -2.53 -9.22
N MET A 20 7.59 -3.26 -8.33
CA MET A 20 8.49 -4.36 -8.73
C MET A 20 7.71 -5.46 -9.46
N ARG A 21 6.57 -5.87 -8.96
CA ARG A 21 5.74 -6.91 -9.60
C ARG A 21 5.15 -6.45 -10.93
N ALA A 22 4.96 -5.15 -11.09
CA ALA A 22 4.50 -4.57 -12.35
C ALA A 22 5.64 -4.37 -13.38
N GLY A 23 6.87 -4.77 -13.06
CA GLY A 23 8.01 -4.60 -13.94
C GLY A 23 8.63 -3.20 -13.88
N LEU A 24 8.38 -2.44 -12.84
CA LEU A 24 8.85 -1.07 -12.65
C LEU A 24 9.62 -0.93 -11.32
N PRO A 25 10.72 -1.68 -11.13
CA PRO A 25 11.45 -1.64 -9.86
C PRO A 25 11.98 -0.22 -9.56
N GLY A 26 11.87 0.19 -8.30
CA GLY A 26 12.29 1.51 -7.88
C GLY A 26 11.33 2.65 -8.21
N ARG A 27 10.14 2.35 -8.76
CA ARG A 27 9.16 3.36 -9.20
C ARG A 27 7.95 3.44 -8.28
N ALA A 28 8.17 3.37 -6.98
CA ALA A 28 7.10 3.43 -5.99
C ALA A 28 6.28 4.73 -6.09
N ARG A 29 6.94 5.87 -6.33
CA ARG A 29 6.25 7.16 -6.49
C ARG A 29 5.36 7.19 -7.71
N LEU A 30 5.81 6.59 -8.82
CA LEU A 30 4.99 6.49 -10.03
C LEU A 30 3.76 5.62 -9.76
N THR A 31 3.92 4.51 -9.06
CA THR A 31 2.81 3.64 -8.67
C THR A 31 1.80 4.40 -7.81
N ALA A 32 2.25 5.17 -6.84
CA ALA A 32 1.37 5.97 -5.99
C ALA A 32 0.61 7.02 -6.80
N ARG A 33 1.26 7.66 -7.79
CA ARG A 33 0.62 8.63 -8.67
C ARG A 33 -0.45 7.98 -9.53
N ILE A 34 -0.13 6.84 -10.15
CA ILE A 34 -1.08 6.11 -10.99
C ILE A 34 -2.30 5.69 -10.16
N LEU A 35 -2.06 5.19 -8.97
CA LEU A 35 -3.14 4.76 -8.07
C LEU A 35 -4.01 5.94 -7.64
N GLY A 36 -3.41 7.10 -7.37
CA GLY A 36 -4.15 8.31 -7.01
C GLY A 36 -5.01 8.86 -8.13
N GLN A 37 -4.70 8.53 -9.39
CA GLN A 37 -5.47 8.95 -10.57
C GLN A 37 -6.48 7.87 -11.01
N ASN A 38 -6.52 6.74 -10.30
CA ASN A 38 -7.40 5.64 -10.67
C ASN A 38 -8.87 6.00 -10.44
N GLU A 39 -9.69 5.70 -11.44
CA GLU A 39 -11.15 5.89 -11.40
C GLU A 39 -11.91 4.57 -11.37
N ASP A 40 -11.22 3.43 -11.36
CA ASP A 40 -11.85 2.10 -11.33
C ASP A 40 -12.30 1.78 -9.91
N PRO A 41 -13.62 1.74 -9.63
CA PRO A 41 -14.12 1.46 -8.28
C PRO A 41 -13.84 0.02 -7.82
N SER A 42 -13.54 -0.88 -8.74
CA SER A 42 -13.25 -2.28 -8.39
C SER A 42 -11.80 -2.51 -7.98
N LEU A 43 -10.90 -1.52 -8.20
CA LEU A 43 -9.50 -1.65 -7.83
C LEU A 43 -9.35 -1.59 -6.31
N PRO A 44 -8.75 -2.62 -5.67
CA PRO A 44 -8.57 -2.63 -4.22
C PRO A 44 -7.41 -1.75 -3.77
N TRP A 45 -7.49 -0.45 -4.05
CA TRP A 45 -6.45 0.54 -3.75
C TRP A 45 -6.11 0.60 -2.25
N HIS A 46 -7.07 0.29 -1.40
CA HIS A 46 -6.90 0.32 0.04
C HIS A 46 -5.91 -0.72 0.56
N ARG A 47 -5.60 -1.74 -0.25
CA ARG A 47 -4.62 -2.78 0.11
C ARG A 47 -3.19 -2.40 -0.22
N VAL A 48 -2.98 -1.19 -0.77
CA VAL A 48 -1.64 -0.68 -1.10
C VAL A 48 -1.27 0.41 -0.10
N LEU A 49 -0.10 0.24 0.53
CA LEU A 49 0.39 1.11 1.60
C LEU A 49 1.81 1.57 1.27
N ARG A 50 2.33 2.50 2.06
CA ARG A 50 3.76 2.78 2.04
C ARG A 50 4.52 1.53 2.52
N SER A 51 5.78 1.43 2.11
CA SER A 51 6.60 0.25 2.43
C SER A 51 6.76 0.00 3.93
N ASP A 52 6.61 1.04 4.74
CA ASP A 52 6.64 0.93 6.20
C ASP A 52 5.29 0.58 6.83
N GLY A 53 4.27 0.38 6.02
CA GLY A 53 2.92 0.03 6.46
C GLY A 53 2.00 1.22 6.72
N ARG A 54 2.47 2.44 6.50
CA ARG A 54 1.65 3.64 6.73
C ARG A 54 0.72 3.90 5.54
N ILE A 55 -0.47 4.41 5.85
CA ILE A 55 -1.35 4.98 4.84
C ILE A 55 -0.69 6.25 4.30
N ALA A 56 -0.64 6.37 2.96
CA ALA A 56 0.06 7.48 2.31
C ALA A 56 -0.69 8.80 2.39
N MET A 57 -2.00 8.77 2.59
CA MET A 57 -2.82 9.98 2.67
C MET A 57 -2.64 10.70 4.01
N ALA A 58 -2.97 12.00 4.02
CA ALA A 58 -2.84 12.82 5.23
C ALA A 58 -3.69 12.25 6.37
N GLU A 59 -3.11 12.15 7.56
CA GLU A 59 -3.77 11.63 8.75
C GLU A 59 -5.07 12.42 9.02
N GLY A 60 -6.14 11.67 9.26
CA GLY A 60 -7.45 12.24 9.52
C GLY A 60 -8.23 12.69 8.29
N SER A 61 -7.64 12.63 7.09
CA SER A 61 -8.36 12.95 5.86
C SER A 61 -9.45 11.92 5.55
N VAL A 62 -10.38 12.27 4.68
CA VAL A 62 -11.46 11.37 4.27
C VAL A 62 -10.90 10.07 3.68
N GLY A 63 -9.92 10.17 2.79
CA GLY A 63 -9.29 9.00 2.18
C GLY A 63 -8.54 8.13 3.18
N TRP A 64 -7.87 8.75 4.15
CA TRP A 64 -7.18 8.06 5.23
C TRP A 64 -8.16 7.24 6.08
N ARG A 65 -9.29 7.83 6.44
CA ARG A 65 -10.33 7.16 7.21
C ARG A 65 -10.98 6.03 6.43
N GLU A 66 -11.27 6.27 5.16
CA GLU A 66 -11.87 5.26 4.30
C GLU A 66 -10.95 4.05 4.13
N GLN A 67 -9.66 4.28 3.90
CA GLN A 67 -8.69 3.20 3.77
C GLN A 67 -8.59 2.39 5.06
N SER A 68 -8.53 3.06 6.21
CA SER A 68 -8.51 2.39 7.52
C SER A 68 -9.74 1.52 7.73
N GLN A 69 -10.93 2.04 7.41
CA GLN A 69 -12.18 1.29 7.58
C GLN A 69 -12.24 0.08 6.66
N ARG A 70 -11.83 0.22 5.40
CA ARG A 70 -11.83 -0.89 4.45
C ARG A 70 -10.87 -2.00 4.87
N LEU A 71 -9.68 -1.64 5.34
CA LEU A 71 -8.71 -2.62 5.83
C LEU A 71 -9.22 -3.34 7.07
N ARG A 72 -9.80 -2.62 8.02
CA ARG A 72 -10.38 -3.23 9.23
C ARG A 72 -11.53 -4.18 8.89
N ALA A 73 -12.34 -3.82 7.90
CA ALA A 73 -13.45 -4.67 7.44
C ALA A 73 -12.93 -5.99 6.86
N GLU A 74 -11.69 -6.02 6.38
CA GLU A 74 -11.05 -7.24 5.87
C GLU A 74 -10.25 -7.99 6.94
N GLY A 75 -10.34 -7.57 8.19
CA GLY A 75 -9.62 -8.21 9.29
C GLY A 75 -8.18 -7.74 9.48
N VAL A 76 -7.76 -6.69 8.78
CA VAL A 76 -6.43 -6.11 8.93
C VAL A 76 -6.40 -5.21 10.17
N VAL A 77 -5.39 -5.38 11.01
CA VAL A 77 -5.20 -4.53 12.19
C VAL A 77 -4.54 -3.22 11.75
N VAL A 78 -5.25 -2.11 11.95
CA VAL A 78 -4.77 -0.76 11.63
C VAL A 78 -4.72 0.06 12.92
N GLU A 79 -3.55 0.54 13.27
CA GLU A 79 -3.33 1.38 14.44
C GLU A 79 -2.71 2.70 14.02
N ASN A 80 -3.41 3.81 14.25
CA ASN A 80 -2.95 5.16 13.90
C ASN A 80 -2.51 5.27 12.43
N GLY A 81 -3.27 4.64 11.51
CA GLY A 81 -2.96 4.65 10.09
C GLY A 81 -1.76 3.79 9.69
N ARG A 82 -1.36 2.86 10.54
CA ARG A 82 -0.23 1.97 10.28
C ARG A 82 -0.65 0.51 10.39
N VAL A 83 -0.22 -0.28 9.42
CA VAL A 83 -0.41 -1.73 9.36
C VAL A 83 0.94 -2.40 9.52
N ARG A 84 0.96 -3.50 10.25
CA ARG A 84 2.18 -4.30 10.38
C ARG A 84 2.44 -5.06 9.07
N MET A 85 3.54 -4.72 8.39
CA MET A 85 3.91 -5.37 7.14
C MET A 85 4.57 -6.73 7.39
N PRO A 86 4.45 -7.69 6.46
CA PRO A 86 5.15 -8.96 6.56
C PRO A 86 6.65 -8.77 6.66
N ALA A 87 7.27 -9.33 7.71
CA ALA A 87 8.68 -9.09 8.01
C ALA A 87 9.66 -9.84 7.11
N ALA A 88 9.18 -10.82 6.35
CA ALA A 88 10.04 -11.72 5.58
C ALA A 88 10.12 -11.39 4.08
N ASP A 89 9.61 -10.24 3.65
CA ASP A 89 9.62 -9.85 2.24
C ASP A 89 10.90 -9.08 1.93
N PRO A 90 11.81 -9.62 1.08
CA PRO A 90 13.05 -8.92 0.72
C PRO A 90 12.80 -7.61 -0.04
N VAL A 91 11.68 -7.51 -0.76
CA VAL A 91 11.30 -6.27 -1.46
C VAL A 91 10.92 -5.20 -0.44
N ALA A 92 10.18 -5.55 0.60
CA ALA A 92 9.83 -4.62 1.67
C ALA A 92 11.09 -4.13 2.41
N ALA A 93 12.07 -5.01 2.62
CA ALA A 93 13.35 -4.63 3.23
C ALA A 93 14.14 -3.65 2.36
N LEU A 94 14.16 -3.87 1.04
CA LEU A 94 14.80 -2.95 0.09
C LEU A 94 14.10 -1.60 0.06
N ASP A 95 12.78 -1.60 0.05
CA ASP A 95 12.00 -0.38 0.07
C ASP A 95 12.24 0.43 1.34
N ALA A 96 12.31 -0.24 2.48
CA ALA A 96 12.62 0.42 3.74
C ALA A 96 13.99 1.12 3.70
N ALA A 97 14.98 0.49 3.05
CA ALA A 97 16.29 1.08 2.86
C ALA A 97 16.27 2.31 1.93
N VAL A 98 15.44 2.26 0.88
CA VAL A 98 15.29 3.36 -0.09
C VAL A 98 14.57 4.56 0.54
N TRP A 99 13.53 4.31 1.34
CA TRP A 99 12.74 5.36 1.98
C TRP A 99 13.42 5.95 3.24
N GLY A 100 14.55 5.37 3.65
CA GLY A 100 15.28 5.76 4.83
C GLY A 100 14.72 5.17 6.12
N PRO A 101 15.39 5.42 7.24
CA PRO A 101 15.02 4.84 8.53
C PRO A 101 13.81 5.52 9.17
N GLY A 102 13.20 6.41 8.47
CA GLY A 102 12.05 7.16 8.98
C GLY A 102 10.73 6.56 8.58
#